data_8319b16a19c90b9c3dc3ab5f9e28cbc7
#
_entry.id   8319b16a19c90b9c3dc3ab5f9e28cbc7
#
_cell.length_a   1.000
_cell.length_b   1.000
_cell.length_c   1.000
_cell.angle_alpha   90.00
_cell.angle_beta   90.00
_cell.angle_gamma   90.00
#
_symmetry.space_group_name_H-M   'P 1'
#
loop_
_entity.id
_entity.type
_entity.pdbx_description
1 polymer ?
#
loop_
_entity_poly.entity_id
_entity_poly.type
_entity_poly.pdbx_seq_one_letter_code
_entity_poly.pdbx_strand_id
1 'polypeptide(L)'
;MDRVDSITDEFCLQTKVAFGDPDDFGEKGGLRGMGESLKRGHVLVMSMWDDHDANMLWLDSDYPLDKDPSTPGVNRGPCPTDSGEPSDMESNYPDATVNYYNVKWGPIGSTYPS
;
A
#
# COMPACT_ATOMS: atom_id res chain seq x y z
N MET A 1 -3.22 -17.16 -12.78
CA MET A 1 -3.90 -15.85 -12.86
C MET A 1 -3.60 -15.26 -14.23
N ASP A 2 -4.63 -14.91 -14.98
CA ASP A 2 -4.43 -14.24 -16.26
C ASP A 2 -3.86 -12.84 -16.04
N ARG A 3 -3.10 -12.35 -17.02
CA ARG A 3 -2.50 -11.03 -16.95
C ARG A 3 -3.61 -9.98 -17.00
N VAL A 4 -3.68 -9.12 -15.99
CA VAL A 4 -4.65 -8.03 -15.91
C VAL A 4 -3.93 -6.68 -16.00
N ASP A 5 -4.57 -5.69 -16.58
CA ASP A 5 -4.04 -4.33 -16.81
C ASP A 5 -4.86 -3.24 -16.10
N SER A 6 -5.87 -3.65 -15.34
CA SER A 6 -6.78 -2.75 -14.63
C SER A 6 -7.25 -3.34 -13.32
N ILE A 7 -7.63 -2.47 -12.39
CA ILE A 7 -8.23 -2.87 -11.11
C ILE A 7 -9.72 -3.09 -11.34
N THR A 8 -10.16 -4.33 -11.12
CA THR A 8 -11.56 -4.77 -11.21
C THR A 8 -11.95 -5.52 -9.95
N ASP A 9 -13.25 -5.70 -9.67
CA ASP A 9 -13.71 -6.51 -8.53
C ASP A 9 -13.19 -7.96 -8.65
N GLU A 10 -13.13 -8.51 -9.86
CA GLU A 10 -12.55 -9.83 -10.11
C GLU A 10 -11.06 -9.89 -9.77
N PHE A 11 -10.29 -8.88 -10.15
CA PHE A 11 -8.86 -8.78 -9.78
C PHE A 11 -8.69 -8.73 -8.25
N CYS A 12 -9.51 -7.94 -7.56
CA CYS A 12 -9.48 -7.84 -6.10
C CYS A 12 -9.78 -9.20 -5.44
N LEU A 13 -10.81 -9.89 -5.92
CA LEU A 13 -11.16 -11.23 -5.42
C LEU A 13 -10.02 -12.25 -5.67
N GLN A 14 -9.48 -12.31 -6.89
CA GLN A 14 -8.39 -13.24 -7.21
C GLN A 14 -7.13 -12.98 -6.39
N THR A 15 -6.83 -11.73 -6.08
CA THR A 15 -5.72 -11.36 -5.19
C THR A 15 -5.94 -11.94 -3.78
N LYS A 16 -7.15 -11.83 -3.24
CA LYS A 16 -7.51 -12.41 -1.95
C LYS A 16 -7.39 -13.94 -1.94
N VAL A 17 -7.88 -14.59 -2.99
CA VAL A 17 -7.73 -16.05 -3.14
C VAL A 17 -6.26 -16.46 -3.22
N ALA A 18 -5.43 -15.73 -3.95
CA ALA A 18 -4.00 -16.04 -4.09
C ALA A 18 -3.23 -15.92 -2.77
N PHE A 19 -3.61 -15.00 -1.90
CA PHE A 19 -2.98 -14.79 -0.59
C PHE A 19 -3.68 -15.53 0.57
N GLY A 20 -4.80 -16.19 0.31
CA GLY A 20 -5.58 -16.88 1.34
C GLY A 20 -6.29 -15.94 2.32
N ASP A 21 -6.58 -14.72 1.88
CA ASP A 21 -7.26 -13.71 2.69
C ASP A 21 -8.77 -13.68 2.44
N PRO A 22 -9.60 -13.28 3.42
CA PRO A 22 -11.01 -13.02 3.21
C PRO A 22 -11.23 -11.83 2.26
N ASP A 23 -12.31 -11.88 1.47
CA ASP A 23 -12.68 -10.80 0.55
C ASP A 23 -13.51 -9.70 1.24
N ASP A 24 -12.95 -9.09 2.26
CA ASP A 24 -13.56 -7.94 2.98
C ASP A 24 -13.97 -6.80 2.07
N PHE A 25 -13.22 -6.56 1.00
CA PHE A 25 -13.48 -5.48 0.06
C PHE A 25 -14.77 -5.74 -0.72
N GLY A 26 -14.90 -6.95 -1.28
CA GLY A 26 -16.12 -7.36 -1.99
C GLY A 26 -17.35 -7.36 -1.08
N GLU A 27 -17.24 -7.90 0.13
CA GLU A 27 -18.32 -7.91 1.13
C GLU A 27 -18.80 -6.49 1.50
N LYS A 28 -17.90 -5.51 1.53
CA LYS A 28 -18.22 -4.10 1.80
C LYS A 28 -18.67 -3.29 0.58
N GLY A 29 -18.92 -3.95 -0.54
CA GLY A 29 -19.49 -3.35 -1.75
C GLY A 29 -18.52 -3.08 -2.88
N GLY A 30 -17.27 -3.53 -2.77
CA GLY A 30 -16.27 -3.50 -3.84
C GLY A 30 -15.99 -2.12 -4.40
N LEU A 31 -15.61 -2.07 -5.67
CA LEU A 31 -15.31 -0.80 -6.37
C LEU A 31 -16.54 0.13 -6.46
N ARG A 32 -17.75 -0.43 -6.54
CA ARG A 32 -18.96 0.39 -6.54
C ARG A 32 -19.13 1.12 -5.19
N GLY A 33 -18.96 0.42 -4.08
CA GLY A 33 -19.01 1.01 -2.74
C GLY A 33 -17.95 2.09 -2.53
N MET A 34 -16.72 1.82 -3.00
CA MET A 34 -15.63 2.79 -3.00
C MET A 34 -15.98 4.03 -3.84
N GLY A 35 -16.52 3.84 -5.04
CA GLY A 35 -16.93 4.94 -5.92
C GLY A 35 -18.01 5.83 -5.31
N GLU A 36 -19.00 5.26 -4.64
CA GLU A 36 -20.02 6.04 -3.92
C GLU A 36 -19.43 6.81 -2.72
N SER A 37 -18.42 6.24 -2.07
CA SER A 37 -17.68 6.94 -1.00
C SER A 37 -16.90 8.14 -1.57
N LEU A 38 -16.17 7.96 -2.65
CA LEU A 38 -15.41 9.03 -3.32
C LEU A 38 -16.31 10.16 -3.82
N LYS A 39 -17.53 9.87 -4.31
CA LYS A 39 -18.51 10.90 -4.71
C LYS A 39 -18.94 11.82 -3.57
N ARG A 40 -18.94 11.34 -2.33
CA ARG A 40 -19.24 12.15 -1.14
C ARG A 40 -18.11 13.08 -0.74
N GLY A 41 -16.93 12.90 -1.35
CA GLY A 41 -15.72 13.66 -1.04
C GLY A 41 -14.87 13.01 0.04
N HIS A 42 -13.56 13.17 -0.11
CA HIS A 42 -12.55 12.70 0.83
C HIS A 42 -11.58 13.83 1.14
N VAL A 43 -10.98 13.78 2.31
CA VAL A 43 -9.89 14.69 2.68
C VAL A 43 -8.58 14.03 2.26
N LEU A 44 -7.75 14.75 1.51
CA LEU A 44 -6.38 14.31 1.22
C LEU A 44 -5.54 14.45 2.48
N VAL A 45 -4.91 13.38 2.89
CA VAL A 45 -3.93 13.35 3.99
C VAL A 45 -2.59 12.87 3.43
N MET A 46 -1.53 13.59 3.76
CA MET A 46 -0.15 13.23 3.46
C MET A 46 0.62 13.20 4.77
N SER A 47 1.39 12.15 5.01
CA SER A 47 2.12 11.96 6.25
C SER A 47 3.48 11.32 6.01
N MET A 48 4.39 11.52 6.94
CA MET A 48 5.63 10.77 7.09
C MET A 48 5.64 10.22 8.52
N TRP A 49 6.00 8.98 8.69
CA TRP A 49 6.04 8.31 9.98
C TRP A 49 7.00 7.13 9.94
N ASP A 50 7.48 6.73 11.09
CA ASP A 50 8.18 5.48 11.35
C ASP A 50 7.23 4.49 12.05
N ASP A 51 7.63 3.24 12.20
CA ASP A 51 6.78 2.16 12.69
C ASP A 51 7.48 1.42 13.83
N HIS A 52 7.07 1.71 15.06
CA HIS A 52 7.59 1.07 16.26
C HIS A 52 7.15 -0.39 16.46
N ASP A 53 6.16 -0.88 15.71
CA ASP A 53 5.65 -2.24 15.86
C ASP A 53 6.32 -3.22 14.89
N ALA A 54 6.56 -2.81 13.64
CA ALA A 54 7.03 -3.70 12.59
C ALA A 54 8.20 -3.12 11.75
N ASN A 55 8.79 -2.01 12.17
CA ASN A 55 9.94 -1.36 11.51
C ASN A 55 9.72 -1.10 10.00
N MET A 56 8.48 -0.88 9.58
CA MET A 56 8.07 -0.72 8.17
C MET A 56 8.34 -1.95 7.29
N LEU A 57 8.69 -3.11 7.83
CA LEU A 57 9.05 -4.30 7.05
C LEU A 57 7.92 -4.77 6.13
N TRP A 58 6.67 -4.54 6.52
CA TRP A 58 5.49 -4.84 5.70
C TRP A 58 5.43 -4.04 4.39
N LEU A 59 6.20 -2.98 4.25
CA LEU A 59 6.24 -2.12 3.06
C LEU A 59 7.17 -2.67 1.98
N ASP A 60 8.42 -3.00 2.32
CA ASP A 60 9.48 -3.23 1.35
C ASP A 60 10.53 -4.29 1.77
N SER A 61 10.18 -5.17 2.73
CA SER A 61 11.01 -6.26 3.21
C SER A 61 10.23 -7.59 3.24
N ASP A 62 10.75 -8.60 3.91
CA ASP A 62 10.02 -9.82 4.24
C ASP A 62 9.14 -9.59 5.47
N TYR A 63 7.83 -9.84 5.34
CA TYR A 63 6.89 -9.70 6.43
C TYR A 63 5.61 -10.53 6.21
N PRO A 64 5.08 -11.24 7.23
CA PRO A 64 5.58 -11.37 8.60
C PRO A 64 6.83 -12.26 8.69
N LEU A 65 7.67 -12.03 9.69
CA LEU A 65 8.99 -12.67 9.86
C LEU A 65 8.92 -14.16 10.20
N ASP A 66 7.78 -14.67 10.64
CA ASP A 66 7.54 -16.07 10.99
C ASP A 66 7.14 -16.94 9.78
N LYS A 67 7.00 -16.37 8.60
CA LYS A 67 6.65 -17.08 7.38
C LYS A 67 7.82 -17.18 6.41
N ASP A 68 7.82 -18.24 5.62
CA ASP A 68 8.81 -18.46 4.56
C ASP A 68 8.68 -17.35 3.49
N PRO A 69 9.78 -16.68 3.11
CA PRO A 69 9.76 -15.62 2.08
C PRO A 69 9.21 -16.05 0.72
N SER A 70 9.23 -17.35 0.41
CA SER A 70 8.62 -17.88 -0.83
C SER A 70 7.09 -17.94 -0.79
N THR A 71 6.49 -17.74 0.39
CA THR A 71 5.03 -17.66 0.53
C THR A 71 4.51 -16.40 -0.15
N PRO A 72 3.46 -16.48 -0.99
CA PRO A 72 2.89 -15.31 -1.65
C PRO A 72 2.55 -14.20 -0.65
N GLY A 73 3.04 -12.96 -0.93
CA GLY A 73 2.81 -11.79 -0.11
C GLY A 73 3.77 -11.59 1.07
N VAL A 74 4.72 -12.49 1.29
CA VAL A 74 5.74 -12.34 2.34
C VAL A 74 6.91 -11.50 1.85
N ASN A 75 7.57 -11.88 0.77
CA ASN A 75 8.60 -11.03 0.17
C ASN A 75 7.97 -9.85 -0.56
N ARG A 76 8.21 -8.63 -0.07
CA ARG A 76 7.58 -7.39 -0.55
C ARG A 76 8.59 -6.40 -1.12
N GLY A 77 9.87 -6.60 -0.88
CA GLY A 77 10.93 -5.74 -1.38
C GLY A 77 12.31 -6.16 -0.91
N PRO A 78 13.34 -5.41 -1.31
CA PRO A 78 14.74 -5.78 -1.10
C PRO A 78 15.33 -5.31 0.24
N CYS A 79 14.58 -4.60 1.08
CA CYS A 79 15.13 -4.08 2.33
C CYS A 79 15.43 -5.20 3.33
N PRO A 80 16.54 -5.13 4.06
CA PRO A 80 16.88 -6.12 5.07
C PRO A 80 15.86 -6.17 6.21
N THR A 81 15.67 -7.34 6.79
CA THR A 81 14.72 -7.54 7.90
C THR A 81 15.17 -6.92 9.24
N ASP A 82 16.39 -6.44 9.31
CA ASP A 82 16.97 -5.70 10.44
C ASP A 82 17.05 -4.18 10.21
N SER A 83 16.34 -3.68 9.18
CA SER A 83 16.25 -2.26 8.85
C SER A 83 14.98 -1.60 9.39
N GLY A 84 14.94 -0.27 9.39
CA GLY A 84 13.74 0.51 9.72
C GLY A 84 13.46 0.69 11.21
N GLU A 85 14.42 0.36 12.08
CA GLU A 85 14.29 0.58 13.52
C GLU A 85 14.11 2.07 13.82
N PRO A 86 12.98 2.51 14.44
CA PRO A 86 12.69 3.93 14.66
C PRO A 86 13.77 4.66 15.45
N SER A 87 14.33 4.04 16.49
CA SER A 87 15.41 4.64 17.30
C SER A 87 16.67 4.93 16.49
N ASP A 88 16.98 4.12 15.49
CA ASP A 88 18.10 4.34 14.58
C ASP A 88 17.78 5.49 13.61
N MET A 89 16.57 5.49 13.05
CA MET A 89 16.10 6.54 12.14
C MET A 89 16.07 7.90 12.82
N GLU A 90 15.52 7.99 14.02
CA GLU A 90 15.44 9.23 14.78
C GLU A 90 16.82 9.76 15.21
N SER A 91 17.76 8.86 15.54
CA SER A 91 19.09 9.23 16.02
C SER A 91 20.05 9.59 14.89
N ASN A 92 20.05 8.82 13.80
CA ASN A 92 21.02 8.95 12.71
C ASN A 92 20.50 9.81 11.55
N TYR A 93 19.17 9.99 11.43
CA TYR A 93 18.55 10.74 10.34
C TYR A 93 17.51 11.75 10.85
N PRO A 94 17.81 12.57 11.90
CA PRO A 94 16.83 13.48 12.50
C PRO A 94 16.31 14.56 11.54
N ASP A 95 17.06 14.84 10.47
CA ASP A 95 16.69 15.82 9.44
C ASP A 95 16.01 15.18 8.22
N ALA A 96 15.62 13.89 8.31
CA ALA A 96 14.90 13.23 7.24
C ALA A 96 13.58 13.95 6.92
N THR A 97 13.33 14.22 5.65
CA THR A 97 12.16 14.95 5.18
C THR A 97 11.52 14.30 3.97
N VAL A 98 10.24 14.51 3.79
CA VAL A 98 9.53 14.19 2.55
C VAL A 98 8.94 15.46 1.95
N ASN A 99 9.09 15.62 0.64
CA ASN A 99 8.54 16.75 -0.10
C ASN A 99 7.44 16.25 -1.04
N TYR A 100 6.22 16.72 -0.82
CA TYR A 100 5.08 16.47 -1.71
C TYR A 100 4.93 17.65 -2.65
N TYR A 101 4.99 17.39 -3.94
CA TYR A 101 4.85 18.44 -4.97
C TYR A 101 4.04 17.91 -6.15
N ASN A 102 3.59 18.83 -7.02
CA ASN A 102 2.79 18.47 -8.21
C ASN A 102 1.51 17.68 -7.88
N VAL A 103 0.94 17.88 -6.71
CA VAL A 103 -0.34 17.25 -6.36
C VAL A 103 -1.43 17.78 -7.29
N LYS A 104 -2.04 16.88 -8.04
CA LYS A 104 -3.07 17.21 -9.05
C LYS A 104 -4.30 16.36 -8.83
N TRP A 105 -5.45 16.99 -9.02
CA TRP A 105 -6.73 16.33 -8.95
C TRP A 105 -7.62 16.80 -10.09
N GLY A 106 -8.40 15.89 -10.69
CA GLY A 106 -9.30 16.22 -11.78
C GLY A 106 -9.89 14.97 -12.45
N PRO A 107 -10.70 15.14 -13.49
CA PRO A 107 -11.20 14.03 -14.28
C PRO A 107 -10.07 13.15 -14.82
N ILE A 108 -10.36 11.88 -15.09
CA ILE A 108 -9.38 10.95 -15.66
C ILE A 108 -8.78 11.57 -16.94
N GLY A 109 -7.45 11.57 -17.02
CA GLY A 109 -6.69 12.13 -18.14
C GLY A 109 -6.40 13.63 -18.08
N SER A 110 -6.94 14.36 -17.11
CA SER A 110 -6.75 15.83 -17.04
C SER A 110 -5.52 16.28 -16.25
N THR A 111 -4.86 15.37 -15.56
CA THR A 111 -3.79 15.72 -14.60
C THR A 111 -2.39 15.46 -15.13
N TYR A 112 -2.23 14.95 -16.34
CA TYR A 112 -0.96 14.71 -17.03
C TYR A 112 -1.03 15.19 -18.47
N PRO A 113 0.11 15.56 -19.08
CA PRO A 113 0.14 15.97 -20.47
C PRO A 113 -0.35 14.85 -21.39
N SER A 114 -1.15 15.21 -22.37
CA SER A 114 -1.58 14.32 -23.48
C SER A 114 -0.43 14.13 -24.46
#